data_311f23155aaf58b5e1b56a6679d90346
#
_entry.id   311f23155aaf58b5e1b56a6679d90346
#
_cell.length_a   1.000
_cell.length_b   1.000
_cell.length_c   1.000
_cell.angle_alpha   90.00
_cell.angle_beta   90.00
_cell.angle_gamma   90.00
#
_symmetry.space_group_name_H-M   'P 1'
#
loop_
_entity.id
_entity.type
_entity.pdbx_description
1 polymer ?
#
loop_
_entity_poly.entity_id
_entity_poly.type
_entity_poly.pdbx_seq_one_letter_code
_entity_poly.pdbx_strand_id
1 'polypeptide(L)'
;MKQILHLYLKLFFAISIILTFVGIWDYTLALGWFFSLISVLISMFLKFLFLAKVIKNVKRKTKTTVFIVFFVHILLILLQGLILTSIYFINKTFQNINFENNFKVFLNPINIISFIFGYTIFPISVIINVLILNKKRG
;
A
#
# COMPACT_ATOMS: atom_id res chain seq x y z
N MET A 1 -1.50 -9.77 12.87
CA MET A 1 -0.73 -9.36 11.67
C MET A 1 -0.56 -10.46 10.65
N LYS A 2 -0.11 -11.67 11.00
CA LYS A 2 0.07 -12.78 10.03
C LYS A 2 -1.20 -13.10 9.23
N GLN A 3 -2.37 -13.16 9.89
CA GLN A 3 -3.65 -13.44 9.23
C GLN A 3 -4.06 -12.34 8.24
N ILE A 4 -3.88 -11.07 8.60
CA ILE A 4 -4.18 -9.93 7.72
C ILE A 4 -3.26 -9.94 6.50
N LEU A 5 -1.96 -10.16 6.70
CA LEU A 5 -1.00 -10.27 5.61
C LEU A 5 -1.36 -11.43 4.66
N HIS A 6 -1.70 -12.58 5.20
CA HIS A 6 -2.09 -13.75 4.41
C HIS A 6 -3.36 -13.48 3.59
N LEU A 7 -4.37 -12.85 4.19
CA LEU A 7 -5.60 -12.45 3.50
C LEU A 7 -5.33 -11.42 2.40
N TYR A 8 -4.51 -10.40 2.71
CA TYR A 8 -4.08 -9.41 1.73
C TYR A 8 -3.39 -10.06 0.53
N LEU A 9 -2.40 -10.94 0.76
CA LEU A 9 -1.68 -11.63 -0.31
C LEU A 9 -2.63 -12.50 -1.15
N LYS A 10 -3.56 -13.23 -0.53
CA LYS A 10 -4.56 -14.02 -1.27
C LYS A 10 -5.41 -13.15 -2.19
N LEU A 11 -5.95 -12.04 -1.68
CA LEU A 11 -6.75 -11.11 -2.48
C LEU A 11 -5.91 -10.47 -3.58
N PHE A 12 -4.69 -10.02 -3.24
CA PHE A 12 -3.79 -9.41 -4.19
C PHE A 12 -3.46 -10.35 -5.35
N PHE A 13 -3.07 -11.59 -5.07
CA PHE A 13 -2.75 -12.57 -6.12
C PHE A 13 -3.98 -13.00 -6.92
N ALA A 14 -5.15 -13.14 -6.30
CA ALA A 14 -6.37 -13.44 -7.03
C ALA A 14 -6.71 -12.35 -8.07
N ILE A 15 -6.58 -11.08 -7.69
CA ILE A 15 -6.79 -9.95 -8.61
C ILE A 15 -5.64 -9.86 -9.61
N SER A 16 -4.39 -10.19 -9.22
CA SER A 16 -3.24 -10.22 -10.13
C SER A 16 -3.45 -11.17 -11.31
N ILE A 17 -4.09 -12.32 -11.10
CA ILE A 17 -4.41 -13.26 -12.19
C ILE A 17 -5.29 -12.57 -13.23
N ILE A 18 -6.32 -11.85 -12.79
CA ILE A 18 -7.22 -11.10 -13.68
C ILE A 18 -6.45 -9.99 -14.42
N LEU A 19 -5.63 -9.24 -13.68
CA LEU A 19 -4.84 -8.14 -14.24
C LEU A 19 -3.73 -8.61 -15.18
N THR A 20 -3.23 -9.85 -15.05
CA THR A 20 -2.28 -10.41 -16.00
C THR A 20 -2.88 -10.52 -17.39
N PHE A 21 -4.15 -10.91 -17.50
CA PHE A 21 -4.85 -10.93 -18.79
C PHE A 21 -5.02 -9.53 -19.38
N VAL A 22 -5.31 -8.53 -18.55
CA VAL A 22 -5.41 -7.13 -18.99
C VAL A 22 -4.01 -6.55 -19.26
N GLY A 23 -3.02 -6.93 -18.49
CA GLY A 23 -1.62 -6.45 -18.60
C GLY A 23 -0.91 -6.88 -19.87
N ILE A 24 -1.42 -7.90 -20.58
CA ILE A 24 -0.95 -8.24 -21.94
C ILE A 24 -1.20 -7.05 -22.92
N TRP A 25 -2.26 -6.28 -22.67
CA TRP A 25 -2.64 -5.12 -23.47
C TRP A 25 -2.02 -3.81 -22.97
N ASP A 26 -1.80 -3.71 -21.66
CA ASP A 26 -1.23 -2.51 -21.02
C ASP A 26 -0.33 -2.86 -19.84
N TYR A 27 0.98 -2.95 -20.10
CA TYR A 27 1.99 -3.26 -19.07
C TYR A 27 2.07 -2.21 -17.96
N THR A 28 1.61 -0.98 -18.21
CA THR A 28 1.66 0.11 -17.22
C THR A 28 0.77 -0.17 -16.01
N LEU A 29 -0.38 -0.83 -16.24
CA LEU A 29 -1.28 -1.29 -15.19
C LEU A 29 -0.59 -2.33 -14.29
N ALA A 30 0.12 -3.29 -14.90
CA ALA A 30 0.84 -4.32 -14.17
C ALA A 30 1.98 -3.72 -13.32
N LEU A 31 2.70 -2.73 -13.87
CA LEU A 31 3.75 -2.02 -13.12
C LEU A 31 3.18 -1.28 -11.91
N GLY A 32 2.14 -0.47 -12.10
CA GLY A 32 1.50 0.24 -10.99
C GLY A 32 1.01 -0.70 -9.88
N TRP A 33 0.39 -1.81 -10.29
CA TRP A 33 -0.05 -2.86 -9.39
C TRP A 33 1.09 -3.48 -8.58
N PHE A 34 2.20 -3.85 -9.24
CA PHE A 34 3.36 -4.44 -8.59
C PHE A 34 4.04 -3.47 -7.60
N PHE A 35 4.16 -2.19 -7.98
CA PHE A 35 4.66 -1.15 -7.07
C PHE A 35 3.79 -0.98 -5.83
N SER A 36 2.47 -1.17 -5.93
CA SER A 36 1.57 -1.14 -4.79
C SER A 36 1.86 -2.27 -3.78
N LEU A 37 2.15 -3.48 -4.26
CA LEU A 37 2.55 -4.60 -3.40
C LEU A 37 3.81 -4.26 -2.60
N ILE A 38 4.85 -3.78 -3.28
CA ILE A 38 6.11 -3.40 -2.64
C ILE A 38 5.86 -2.34 -1.57
N SER A 39 5.08 -1.31 -1.89
CA SER A 39 4.73 -0.21 -0.99
C SER A 39 4.00 -0.71 0.27
N VAL A 40 3.02 -1.61 0.12
CA VAL A 40 2.30 -2.21 1.25
C VAL A 40 3.22 -3.06 2.11
N LEU A 41 4.09 -3.89 1.50
CA LEU A 41 5.03 -4.74 2.23
C LEU A 41 6.03 -3.90 3.05
N ILE A 42 6.59 -2.83 2.46
CA ILE A 42 7.47 -1.89 3.16
C ILE A 42 6.73 -1.25 4.35
N SER A 43 5.51 -0.78 4.15
CA SER A 43 4.69 -0.17 5.19
C SER A 43 4.39 -1.13 6.33
N MET A 44 4.07 -2.39 6.02
CA MET A 44 3.82 -3.42 7.02
C MET A 44 5.09 -3.77 7.80
N PHE A 45 6.22 -3.87 7.12
CA PHE A 45 7.51 -4.16 7.74
C PHE A 45 7.91 -3.05 8.71
N LEU A 46 7.84 -1.78 8.28
CA LEU A 46 8.10 -0.63 9.14
C LEU A 46 7.15 -0.58 10.34
N LYS A 47 5.87 -0.77 10.11
CA LYS A 47 4.87 -0.84 11.18
C LYS A 47 5.21 -1.94 12.19
N PHE A 48 5.63 -3.11 11.72
CA PHE A 48 6.03 -4.21 12.60
C PHE A 48 7.25 -3.84 13.44
N LEU A 49 8.30 -3.27 12.84
CA LEU A 49 9.51 -2.86 13.55
C LEU A 49 9.20 -1.83 14.66
N PHE A 50 8.45 -0.79 14.32
CA PHE A 50 8.09 0.27 15.27
C PHE A 50 7.20 -0.26 16.40
N LEU A 51 6.15 -1.04 16.09
CA LEU A 51 5.26 -1.59 17.10
C LEU A 51 5.94 -2.63 17.99
N ALA A 52 6.82 -3.48 17.44
CA ALA A 52 7.58 -4.44 18.24
C ALA A 52 8.46 -3.73 19.28
N LYS A 53 9.08 -2.60 18.90
CA LYS A 53 9.88 -1.76 19.79
C LYS A 53 9.03 -1.10 20.88
N VAL A 54 7.82 -0.65 20.53
CA VAL A 54 6.87 -0.04 21.46
C VAL A 54 6.34 -1.05 22.47
N ILE A 55 5.93 -2.23 22.02
CA ILE A 55 5.37 -3.29 22.87
C ILE A 55 6.39 -3.80 23.89
N LYS A 56 7.66 -3.92 23.50
CA LYS A 56 8.74 -4.30 24.45
C LYS A 56 8.92 -3.29 25.58
N ASN A 57 8.56 -2.04 25.36
CA ASN A 57 8.72 -0.93 26.31
C ASN A 57 7.44 -0.57 27.09
N VAL A 58 6.38 -1.40 27.02
CA VAL A 58 5.02 -1.14 27.57
C VAL A 58 4.93 -1.12 29.13
N LYS A 59 6.01 -1.09 29.86
CA LYS A 59 5.95 -0.58 31.24
C LYS A 59 5.66 0.95 31.31
N ARG A 60 5.51 1.63 30.17
CA ARG A 60 5.22 3.07 30.05
C ARG A 60 3.71 3.38 30.00
N LYS A 61 3.35 4.51 30.63
CA LYS A 61 1.99 5.07 30.71
C LYS A 61 1.24 5.00 29.37
N THR A 62 -0.02 4.58 29.39
CA THR A 62 -0.94 4.40 28.25
C THR A 62 -0.96 5.58 27.28
N LYS A 63 -0.89 6.82 27.77
CA LYS A 63 -0.85 8.05 26.94
C LYS A 63 0.33 8.09 25.97
N THR A 64 1.53 7.71 26.45
CA THR A 64 2.74 7.72 25.61
C THR A 64 2.65 6.66 24.49
N THR A 65 2.05 5.51 24.76
CA THR A 65 1.85 4.46 23.77
C THR A 65 0.91 4.92 22.65
N VAL A 66 -0.20 5.57 22.99
CA VAL A 66 -1.16 6.11 22.01
C VAL A 66 -0.49 7.15 21.12
N PHE A 67 0.29 8.07 21.70
CA PHE A 67 1.01 9.09 20.94
C PHE A 67 2.02 8.48 19.94
N ILE A 68 2.78 7.46 20.37
CA ILE A 68 3.74 6.78 19.47
C ILE A 68 3.02 6.06 18.34
N VAL A 69 1.91 5.36 18.62
CA VAL A 69 1.11 4.69 17.58
C VAL A 69 0.58 5.70 16.56
N PHE A 70 0.06 6.84 17.02
CA PHE A 70 -0.40 7.93 16.16
C PHE A 70 0.72 8.48 15.29
N PHE A 71 1.88 8.77 15.87
CA PHE A 71 3.06 9.26 15.14
C PHE A 71 3.54 8.29 14.07
N VAL A 72 3.56 6.98 14.38
CA VAL A 72 3.90 5.94 13.39
C VAL A 72 2.92 5.96 12.21
N HIS A 73 1.64 6.16 12.44
CA HIS A 73 0.65 6.24 11.34
C HIS A 73 0.87 7.47 10.46
N ILE A 74 1.17 8.64 11.04
CA ILE A 74 1.52 9.84 10.27
C ILE A 74 2.76 9.59 9.41
N LEU A 75 3.80 9.00 10.00
CA LEU A 75 5.03 8.70 9.27
C LEU A 75 4.80 7.74 8.10
N LEU A 76 3.92 6.75 8.25
CA LEU A 76 3.53 5.85 7.16
C LEU A 76 2.75 6.57 6.05
N ILE A 77 1.88 7.51 6.40
CA ILE A 77 1.17 8.33 5.41
C ILE A 77 2.16 9.20 4.62
N LEU A 78 3.11 9.84 5.29
CA LEU A 78 4.17 10.61 4.64
C LEU A 78 5.01 9.74 3.71
N LEU A 79 5.36 8.54 4.13
CA LEU A 79 6.08 7.58 3.29
C LEU A 79 5.31 7.26 2.00
N GLN A 80 3.99 7.05 2.10
CA GLN A 80 3.16 6.79 0.92
C GLN A 80 3.10 8.00 -0.01
N GLY A 81 3.02 9.21 0.54
CA GLY A 81 3.12 10.45 -0.23
C GLY A 81 4.44 10.55 -0.98
N LEU A 82 5.56 10.20 -0.34
CA LEU A 82 6.88 10.17 -0.98
C LEU A 82 6.95 9.13 -2.12
N ILE A 83 6.40 7.95 -1.94
CA ILE A 83 6.35 6.92 -3.00
C ILE A 83 5.53 7.42 -4.19
N LEU A 84 4.35 8.00 -3.97
CA LEU A 84 3.53 8.57 -5.04
C LEU A 84 4.24 9.69 -5.78
N THR A 85 4.88 10.59 -5.04
CA THR A 85 5.67 11.68 -5.62
C THR A 85 6.83 11.13 -6.45
N SER A 86 7.51 10.09 -5.98
CA SER A 86 8.60 9.43 -6.72
C SER A 86 8.09 8.80 -8.03
N ILE A 87 6.94 8.12 -8.00
CA ILE A 87 6.31 7.57 -9.20
C ILE A 87 5.98 8.68 -10.21
N TYR A 88 5.41 9.80 -9.73
CA TYR A 88 5.13 10.96 -10.58
C TYR A 88 6.39 11.51 -11.27
N PHE A 89 7.49 11.67 -10.52
CA PHE A 89 8.75 12.15 -11.09
C PHE A 89 9.35 11.16 -12.09
N ILE A 90 9.30 9.85 -11.80
CA ILE A 90 9.73 8.80 -12.72
C ILE A 90 8.92 8.91 -14.02
N ASN A 91 7.61 8.96 -13.92
CA ASN A 91 6.74 9.08 -15.08
C ASN A 91 7.04 10.35 -15.90
N LYS A 92 7.23 11.48 -15.22
CA LYS A 92 7.58 12.75 -15.84
C LYS A 92 8.91 12.68 -16.61
N THR A 93 9.92 12.05 -16.03
CA THR A 93 11.25 11.92 -16.66
C THR A 93 11.21 11.01 -17.88
N PHE A 94 10.44 9.92 -17.85
CA PHE A 94 10.36 8.98 -18.95
C PHE A 94 9.58 9.51 -20.16
N GLN A 95 8.70 10.48 -19.98
CA GLN A 95 7.81 10.89 -21.08
C GLN A 95 8.36 12.04 -21.92
N ASN A 96 9.49 12.70 -21.58
CA ASN A 96 10.01 13.88 -22.32
C ASN A 96 8.88 14.88 -22.69
N ILE A 97 7.95 15.14 -21.75
CA ILE A 97 6.67 15.76 -22.06
C ILE A 97 6.84 17.25 -22.27
N ASN A 98 6.58 17.71 -23.48
CA ASN A 98 6.02 19.02 -23.73
C ASN A 98 4.67 19.11 -22.97
N PHE A 99 4.47 20.17 -22.22
CA PHE A 99 3.44 20.40 -21.18
C PHE A 99 1.97 20.14 -21.57
N GLU A 100 1.65 19.69 -22.78
CA GLU A 100 0.28 19.64 -23.32
C GLU A 100 -0.56 18.42 -22.86
N ASN A 101 0.03 17.38 -22.25
CA ASN A 101 -0.73 16.20 -21.85
C ASN A 101 -0.37 15.70 -20.44
N ASN A 102 -0.63 16.52 -19.41
CA ASN A 102 -0.39 16.20 -18.01
C ASN A 102 -1.03 14.87 -17.55
N PHE A 103 -2.12 14.44 -18.18
CA PHE A 103 -2.80 13.20 -17.79
C PHE A 103 -1.99 11.94 -18.11
N LYS A 104 -1.20 11.94 -19.18
CA LYS A 104 -0.32 10.80 -19.53
C LYS A 104 0.74 10.52 -18.46
N VAL A 105 1.17 11.54 -17.69
CA VAL A 105 2.12 11.38 -16.59
C VAL A 105 1.56 10.48 -15.48
N PHE A 106 0.26 10.44 -15.28
CA PHE A 106 -0.37 9.58 -14.28
C PHE A 106 -0.50 8.12 -14.72
N LEU A 107 -0.37 7.85 -16.03
CA LEU A 107 -0.62 6.53 -16.59
C LEU A 107 0.64 5.80 -17.05
N ASN A 108 1.72 6.52 -17.41
CA ASN A 108 2.90 5.92 -18.03
C ASN A 108 4.22 6.45 -17.47
N PRO A 109 5.26 5.60 -17.29
CA PRO A 109 5.24 4.13 -17.46
C PRO A 109 4.58 3.39 -16.27
N ILE A 110 4.42 4.03 -15.13
CA ILE A 110 3.82 3.43 -13.92
C ILE A 110 2.43 4.02 -13.74
N ASN A 111 1.40 3.19 -13.87
CA ASN A 111 0.02 3.65 -13.74
C ASN A 111 -0.32 3.93 -12.27
N ILE A 112 -0.46 5.21 -11.92
CA ILE A 112 -0.77 5.67 -10.55
C ILE A 112 -2.15 5.20 -10.11
N ILE A 113 -3.12 5.11 -11.03
CA ILE A 113 -4.48 4.64 -10.72
C ILE A 113 -4.42 3.18 -10.28
N SER A 114 -3.69 2.33 -11.02
CA SER A 114 -3.48 0.93 -10.68
C SER A 114 -2.71 0.78 -9.34
N PHE A 115 -1.72 1.64 -9.09
CA PHE A 115 -1.01 1.70 -7.81
C PHE A 115 -1.96 1.99 -6.65
N ILE A 116 -2.80 3.03 -6.74
CA ILE A 116 -3.78 3.40 -5.71
C ILE A 116 -4.76 2.26 -5.49
N PHE A 117 -5.27 1.66 -6.57
CA PHE A 117 -6.20 0.54 -6.48
C PHE A 117 -5.58 -0.66 -5.76
N GLY A 118 -4.35 -1.06 -6.10
CA GLY A 118 -3.64 -2.13 -5.43
C GLY A 118 -3.36 -1.83 -3.95
N TYR A 119 -3.08 -0.58 -3.62
CA TYR A 119 -2.87 -0.16 -2.24
C TYR A 119 -4.16 -0.24 -1.40
N THR A 120 -5.34 0.05 -1.97
CA THR A 120 -6.63 0.00 -1.27
C THR A 120 -7.06 -1.41 -0.86
N ILE A 121 -6.50 -2.46 -1.46
CA ILE A 121 -6.77 -3.86 -1.05
C ILE A 121 -6.33 -4.11 0.40
N PHE A 122 -5.28 -3.42 0.87
CA PHE A 122 -4.81 -3.61 2.24
C PHE A 122 -5.86 -3.21 3.30
N PRO A 123 -6.42 -2.00 3.32
CA PRO A 123 -7.50 -1.66 4.25
C PRO A 123 -8.73 -2.55 4.08
N ILE A 124 -9.08 -2.95 2.85
CA ILE A 124 -10.18 -3.89 2.60
C ILE A 124 -9.91 -5.24 3.28
N SER A 125 -8.69 -5.76 3.18
CA SER A 125 -8.32 -7.03 3.83
C SER A 125 -8.39 -6.94 5.36
N VAL A 126 -8.07 -5.78 5.94
CA VAL A 126 -8.21 -5.53 7.38
C VAL A 126 -9.69 -5.59 7.79
N ILE A 127 -10.57 -4.91 7.07
CA ILE A 127 -12.02 -4.89 7.33
C ILE A 127 -12.60 -6.31 7.25
N ILE A 128 -12.29 -7.05 6.18
CA ILE A 128 -12.74 -8.43 6.01
C ILE A 128 -12.26 -9.31 7.16
N ASN A 129 -10.99 -9.18 7.57
CA ASN A 129 -10.47 -9.98 8.69
C ASN A 129 -11.20 -9.69 10.01
N VAL A 130 -11.53 -8.43 10.29
CA VAL A 130 -12.32 -8.04 11.47
C VAL A 130 -13.72 -8.64 11.43
N LEU A 131 -14.39 -8.59 10.27
CA LEU A 131 -15.73 -9.18 10.10
C LEU A 131 -15.72 -10.70 10.32
N ILE A 132 -14.71 -11.40 9.79
CA ILE A 132 -14.56 -12.85 9.98
C ILE A 132 -14.32 -13.20 11.45
N LEU A 133 -13.50 -12.41 12.16
CA LEU A 133 -13.24 -12.64 13.59
C LEU A 133 -14.48 -12.40 14.46
N ASN A 134 -15.25 -11.37 14.15
CA ASN A 134 -16.49 -11.09 14.87
C ASN A 134 -17.53 -12.21 14.66
N LYS A 135 -17.65 -12.74 13.45
CA LYS A 135 -18.56 -13.88 13.18
C LYS A 135 -18.18 -15.17 13.89
N LYS A 136 -16.90 -15.35 14.26
CA LYS A 136 -16.44 -16.54 15.02
C LYS A 136 -16.63 -16.41 16.53
N ARG A 137 -16.96 -15.22 17.03
CA ARG A 137 -17.12 -14.94 18.46
C ARG A 137 -18.58 -14.83 18.90
N GLY A 138 -19.53 -14.71 17.99
CA GLY A 138 -20.97 -14.83 18.22
C GLY A 138 -21.46 -16.21 17.83
#